data_e5e6294bd88ca58592245adf00e611b5
#
_entry.id   e5e6294bd88ca58592245adf00e611b5
#
_cell.length_a   1.000
_cell.length_b   1.000
_cell.length_c   1.000
_cell.angle_alpha   90.00
_cell.angle_beta   90.00
_cell.angle_gamma   90.00
#
_symmetry.space_group_name_H-M   'P 1'
#
loop_
_entity.id
_entity.type
_entity.pdbx_description
1 polymer ?
#
loop_
_entity_poly.entity_id
_entity_poly.type
_entity_poly.pdbx_seq_one_letter_code
_entity_poly.pdbx_strand_id
1 'polypeptide(L)'
;MSKYLSNTLQAVTPYTPGEQPQDQKYIKLNTNESPYPPSPAVLDAVSRAEVEKLRLYSDPACADLLQTTAKHFGLQPDQIMPGNGSDENLFFALRAFCDESHPLAYADITYGCYGVWCGLLHIPSDIVPLKEDFTLDPADYYGRNETIVIANPNAPTGLALPRGAIEGILKANPNNVVIVDEAYVDFGGESCVPLIDQYENLLVIQTFSKSRQLAGARLGLAMGNAKLIADLNRVKFSLNPYNINRLTLKAGEAALNDTAYFDKTRAAIIETRAWTKQQLEARGFTCLDSRSNFLFANTERKNGAELYKKLKEKGVLVRHFNAPRIANWLRVTIGTPEEMQALLAALDKILEE
;
A
#
# COMPACT_ATOMS: atom_id res chain seq x y z
N MET A 1 9.97 -16.53 24.08
CA MET A 1 9.27 -15.29 24.47
C MET A 1 9.52 -14.98 25.94
N SER A 2 9.49 -13.70 26.36
CA SER A 2 9.62 -13.33 27.78
C SER A 2 8.43 -13.87 28.59
N LYS A 3 8.68 -14.27 29.86
CA LYS A 3 7.60 -14.65 30.80
C LYS A 3 6.64 -13.50 31.16
N TYR A 4 6.96 -12.29 30.76
CA TYR A 4 6.18 -11.07 31.01
C TYR A 4 5.29 -10.68 29.83
N LEU A 5 5.38 -11.40 28.70
CA LEU A 5 4.55 -11.10 27.54
C LEU A 5 3.07 -11.38 27.86
N SER A 6 2.19 -10.43 27.52
CA SER A 6 0.76 -10.60 27.73
C SER A 6 0.21 -11.79 26.94
N ASN A 7 -0.83 -12.44 27.43
CA ASN A 7 -1.45 -13.57 26.75
C ASN A 7 -1.96 -13.21 25.35
N THR A 8 -2.48 -12.00 25.18
CA THR A 8 -2.87 -11.43 23.89
C THR A 8 -1.76 -11.50 22.86
N LEU A 9 -0.57 -10.98 23.21
CA LEU A 9 0.56 -10.91 22.28
C LEU A 9 1.23 -12.26 22.04
N GLN A 10 1.03 -13.26 22.91
CA GLN A 10 1.58 -14.61 22.70
C GLN A 10 0.98 -15.30 21.48
N ALA A 11 -0.27 -14.99 21.11
CA ALA A 11 -0.97 -15.55 19.97
C ALA A 11 -0.72 -14.79 18.64
N VAL A 12 -0.11 -13.60 18.70
CA VAL A 12 0.12 -12.77 17.51
C VAL A 12 1.43 -13.17 16.82
N THR A 13 1.34 -13.52 15.54
CA THR A 13 2.51 -13.65 14.67
C THR A 13 2.78 -12.32 13.97
N PRO A 14 3.92 -11.65 14.25
CA PRO A 14 4.22 -10.38 13.61
C PRO A 14 4.34 -10.48 12.10
N TYR A 15 4.02 -9.39 11.40
CA TYR A 15 4.27 -9.27 9.97
C TYR A 15 5.76 -9.42 9.66
N THR A 16 6.08 -10.19 8.62
CA THR A 16 7.45 -10.34 8.13
C THR A 16 7.67 -9.41 6.93
N PRO A 17 8.40 -8.30 7.10
CA PRO A 17 8.70 -7.39 6.00
C PRO A 17 9.55 -8.06 4.92
N GLY A 18 9.66 -7.41 3.75
CA GLY A 18 10.62 -7.80 2.72
C GLY A 18 12.05 -7.70 3.28
N GLU A 19 12.87 -8.71 2.96
CA GLU A 19 14.26 -8.73 3.43
C GLU A 19 15.07 -7.55 2.88
N GLN A 20 16.05 -7.12 3.66
CA GLN A 20 16.98 -6.06 3.31
C GLN A 20 18.42 -6.50 3.71
N PRO A 21 18.98 -7.51 3.03
CA PRO A 21 20.32 -8.00 3.35
C PRO A 21 21.37 -6.93 3.03
N GLN A 22 22.48 -6.94 3.80
CA GLN A 22 23.59 -5.97 3.72
C GLN A 22 24.91 -6.62 3.34
N ASP A 23 24.91 -7.87 2.95
CA ASP A 23 26.08 -8.68 2.64
C ASP A 23 26.70 -8.33 1.26
N GLN A 24 25.89 -7.77 0.34
CA GLN A 24 26.31 -7.27 -0.97
C GLN A 24 25.37 -6.17 -1.46
N LYS A 25 25.69 -5.56 -2.60
CA LYS A 25 24.78 -4.63 -3.30
C LYS A 25 23.76 -5.42 -4.12
N TYR A 26 22.49 -5.21 -3.82
CA TYR A 26 21.37 -5.81 -4.54
C TYR A 26 20.63 -4.82 -5.43
N ILE A 27 20.07 -5.32 -6.52
CA ILE A 27 18.96 -4.67 -7.24
C ILE A 27 17.69 -5.00 -6.46
N LYS A 28 17.09 -4.00 -5.80
CA LYS A 28 16.02 -4.18 -4.81
C LYS A 28 14.64 -4.06 -5.46
N LEU A 29 14.06 -5.18 -5.87
CA LEU A 29 12.75 -5.26 -6.52
C LEU A 29 11.71 -6.02 -5.64
N ASN A 30 11.79 -5.91 -4.31
CA ASN A 30 11.00 -6.73 -3.38
C ASN A 30 10.02 -5.98 -2.48
N THR A 31 10.15 -4.67 -2.30
CA THR A 31 9.37 -3.89 -1.31
C THR A 31 8.50 -2.79 -1.92
N ASN A 32 8.35 -2.79 -3.26
CA ASN A 32 7.51 -1.84 -3.99
C ASN A 32 7.87 -0.37 -3.73
N GLU A 33 9.16 -0.09 -3.55
CA GLU A 33 9.68 1.26 -3.50
C GLU A 33 9.74 1.87 -4.91
N SER A 34 9.74 3.19 -5.00
CA SER A 34 9.99 3.88 -6.27
C SER A 34 11.47 3.76 -6.64
N PRO A 35 11.80 3.51 -7.92
CA PRO A 35 13.17 3.55 -8.40
C PRO A 35 13.74 4.97 -8.55
N TYR A 36 12.88 5.98 -8.44
CA TYR A 36 13.27 7.39 -8.57
C TYR A 36 13.39 8.04 -7.19
N PRO A 37 14.30 9.02 -7.01
CA PRO A 37 14.42 9.79 -5.77
C PRO A 37 13.18 10.69 -5.56
N PRO A 38 13.01 11.28 -4.36
CA PRO A 38 12.06 12.38 -4.15
C PRO A 38 12.33 13.55 -5.10
N SER A 39 11.30 14.35 -5.37
CA SER A 39 11.44 15.48 -6.31
C SER A 39 12.40 16.55 -5.78
N PRO A 40 13.00 17.37 -6.66
CA PRO A 40 13.83 18.50 -6.24
C PRO A 40 13.12 19.43 -5.26
N ALA A 41 11.82 19.68 -5.45
CA ALA A 41 11.02 20.49 -4.53
C ALA A 41 10.95 19.90 -3.12
N VAL A 42 10.92 18.56 -3.00
CA VAL A 42 10.99 17.88 -1.69
C VAL A 42 12.36 18.06 -1.05
N LEU A 43 13.44 17.92 -1.82
CA LEU A 43 14.81 18.11 -1.32
C LEU A 43 15.03 19.53 -0.79
N ASP A 44 14.51 20.53 -1.49
CA ASP A 44 14.56 21.94 -1.06
C ASP A 44 13.71 22.20 0.18
N ALA A 45 12.54 21.58 0.29
CA ALA A 45 11.63 21.73 1.43
C ALA A 45 12.22 21.14 2.72
N VAL A 46 12.96 20.05 2.64
CA VAL A 46 13.67 19.43 3.76
C VAL A 46 15.01 20.12 3.98
N SER A 47 14.97 21.43 4.17
CA SER A 47 16.13 22.31 4.27
C SER A 47 16.81 22.24 5.64
N ARG A 48 18.05 22.78 5.72
CA ARG A 48 18.77 22.97 6.98
C ARG A 48 17.94 23.77 8.01
N ALA A 49 17.23 24.79 7.56
CA ALA A 49 16.39 25.63 8.42
C ALA A 49 15.23 24.84 9.07
N GLU A 50 14.67 23.85 8.38
CA GLU A 50 13.66 22.95 8.96
C GLU A 50 14.29 21.93 9.92
N VAL A 51 15.49 21.42 9.63
CA VAL A 51 16.25 20.54 10.54
C VAL A 51 16.56 21.25 11.85
N GLU A 52 16.95 22.51 11.83
CA GLU A 52 17.23 23.31 13.03
C GLU A 52 15.99 23.50 13.94
N LYS A 53 14.77 23.36 13.38
CA LYS A 53 13.50 23.41 14.13
C LYS A 53 13.09 22.09 14.77
N LEU A 54 13.82 20.98 14.55
CA LEU A 54 13.50 19.65 15.13
C LEU A 54 13.50 19.63 16.68
N ARG A 55 14.04 20.64 17.32
CA ARG A 55 13.94 20.85 18.79
C ARG A 55 12.50 21.19 19.26
N LEU A 56 11.58 21.45 18.34
CA LEU A 56 10.17 21.77 18.59
C LEU A 56 9.28 20.66 18.08
N TYR A 57 8.19 20.38 18.77
CA TYR A 57 7.16 19.51 18.24
C TYR A 57 6.62 20.03 16.90
N SER A 58 6.17 19.11 16.05
CA SER A 58 5.44 19.43 14.83
C SER A 58 4.03 19.97 15.17
N ASP A 59 3.37 20.58 14.18
CA ASP A 59 1.96 20.94 14.31
C ASP A 59 1.08 19.70 14.41
N PRO A 60 0.38 19.46 15.55
CA PRO A 60 -0.48 18.29 15.72
C PRO A 60 -1.71 18.31 14.82
N ALA A 61 -2.13 19.49 14.36
CA ALA A 61 -3.22 19.67 13.42
C ALA A 61 -2.78 19.43 11.95
N CYS A 62 -1.48 19.45 11.65
CA CYS A 62 -0.93 19.33 10.31
C CYS A 62 -1.55 20.32 9.30
N ALA A 63 -1.86 21.56 9.75
CA ALA A 63 -2.74 22.50 9.05
C ALA A 63 -2.31 22.79 7.61
N ASP A 64 -1.01 23.09 7.37
CA ASP A 64 -0.48 23.39 6.02
C ASP A 64 -0.64 22.19 5.08
N LEU A 65 -0.31 20.98 5.57
CA LEU A 65 -0.45 19.75 4.79
C LEU A 65 -1.92 19.46 4.48
N LEU A 66 -2.85 19.67 5.44
CA LEU A 66 -4.29 19.49 5.23
C LEU A 66 -4.82 20.44 4.16
N GLN A 67 -4.45 21.72 4.20
CA GLN A 67 -4.87 22.70 3.18
C GLN A 67 -4.34 22.31 1.78
N THR A 68 -3.07 21.92 1.69
CA THR A 68 -2.47 21.46 0.43
C THR A 68 -3.16 20.21 -0.10
N THR A 69 -3.43 19.24 0.77
CA THR A 69 -4.11 18.00 0.41
C THR A 69 -5.56 18.24 -0.01
N ALA A 70 -6.29 19.07 0.73
CA ALA A 70 -7.67 19.45 0.42
C ALA A 70 -7.78 20.08 -0.99
N LYS A 71 -6.88 21.03 -1.28
CA LYS A 71 -6.79 21.64 -2.61
C LYS A 71 -6.46 20.62 -3.71
N HIS A 72 -5.56 19.69 -3.44
CA HIS A 72 -5.11 18.68 -4.42
C HIS A 72 -6.24 17.70 -4.81
N PHE A 73 -7.02 17.25 -3.81
CA PHE A 73 -8.08 16.27 -4.02
C PHE A 73 -9.49 16.86 -4.19
N GLY A 74 -9.65 18.18 -4.05
CA GLY A 74 -10.96 18.83 -4.10
C GLY A 74 -11.85 18.54 -2.89
N LEU A 75 -11.25 18.29 -1.72
CA LEU A 75 -11.92 17.97 -0.45
C LEU A 75 -11.86 19.16 0.53
N GLN A 76 -12.57 19.01 1.65
CA GLN A 76 -12.43 19.91 2.80
C GLN A 76 -11.35 19.39 3.76
N PRO A 77 -10.64 20.25 4.52
CA PRO A 77 -9.61 19.82 5.45
C PRO A 77 -10.10 18.85 6.53
N ASP A 78 -11.36 18.93 6.96
CA ASP A 78 -11.99 18.03 7.94
C ASP A 78 -12.37 16.66 7.37
N GLN A 79 -12.26 16.47 6.06
CA GLN A 79 -12.43 15.20 5.37
C GLN A 79 -11.10 14.42 5.23
N ILE A 80 -10.01 14.91 5.85
CA ILE A 80 -8.66 14.37 5.67
C ILE A 80 -7.97 14.20 7.01
N MET A 81 -7.31 13.06 7.22
CA MET A 81 -6.39 12.83 8.34
C MET A 81 -5.07 12.26 7.83
N PRO A 82 -3.94 12.95 8.02
CA PRO A 82 -2.62 12.40 7.75
C PRO A 82 -2.17 11.47 8.88
N GLY A 83 -1.46 10.39 8.51
CA GLY A 83 -0.89 9.41 9.44
C GLY A 83 0.57 9.09 9.12
N ASN A 84 1.25 8.43 10.04
CA ASN A 84 2.64 7.98 9.90
C ASN A 84 2.74 6.75 8.96
N GLY A 85 2.46 6.97 7.67
CA GLY A 85 2.21 5.96 6.66
C GLY A 85 0.74 5.52 6.64
N SER A 86 0.34 4.88 5.52
CA SER A 86 -1.01 4.28 5.42
C SER A 86 -1.25 3.18 6.45
N ASP A 87 -0.20 2.51 6.92
CA ASP A 87 -0.28 1.49 7.96
C ASP A 87 -0.90 2.04 9.26
N GLU A 88 -0.48 3.24 9.69
CA GLU A 88 -1.06 3.88 10.87
C GLU A 88 -2.52 4.26 10.64
N ASN A 89 -2.86 4.81 9.47
CA ASN A 89 -4.24 5.17 9.12
C ASN A 89 -5.15 3.94 9.07
N LEU A 90 -4.68 2.83 8.48
CA LEU A 90 -5.41 1.55 8.46
C LEU A 90 -5.59 1.00 9.87
N PHE A 91 -4.53 1.02 10.69
CA PHE A 91 -4.61 0.57 12.08
C PHE A 91 -5.61 1.41 12.90
N PHE A 92 -5.61 2.74 12.71
CA PHE A 92 -6.60 3.61 13.36
C PHE A 92 -8.01 3.34 12.87
N ALA A 93 -8.20 3.07 11.57
CA ALA A 93 -9.50 2.72 11.03
C ALA A 93 -10.03 1.41 11.63
N LEU A 94 -9.21 0.36 11.72
CA LEU A 94 -9.61 -0.88 12.37
C LEU A 94 -9.92 -0.66 13.85
N ARG A 95 -9.13 0.15 14.55
CA ARG A 95 -9.38 0.46 15.97
C ARG A 95 -10.64 1.29 16.19
N ALA A 96 -11.03 2.13 15.23
CA ALA A 96 -12.21 2.99 15.31
C ALA A 96 -13.50 2.26 14.93
N PHE A 97 -13.45 1.38 13.92
CA PHE A 97 -14.64 0.82 13.27
C PHE A 97 -14.80 -0.69 13.45
N CYS A 98 -13.86 -1.36 14.14
CA CYS A 98 -13.92 -2.79 14.38
C CYS A 98 -13.72 -3.11 15.87
N ASP A 99 -14.42 -4.15 16.34
CA ASP A 99 -14.29 -4.77 17.65
C ASP A 99 -14.78 -6.23 17.60
N GLU A 100 -15.02 -6.87 18.75
CA GLU A 100 -15.54 -8.25 18.82
C GLU A 100 -16.93 -8.40 18.16
N SER A 101 -17.75 -7.34 18.14
CA SER A 101 -19.10 -7.31 17.56
C SER A 101 -19.15 -6.75 16.15
N HIS A 102 -18.08 -6.09 15.71
CA HIS A 102 -17.92 -5.51 14.38
C HIS A 102 -16.66 -6.11 13.71
N PRO A 103 -16.80 -7.31 13.10
CA PRO A 103 -15.68 -8.01 12.45
C PRO A 103 -15.15 -7.25 11.25
N LEU A 104 -13.99 -7.71 10.70
CA LEU A 104 -13.40 -7.21 9.46
C LEU A 104 -13.53 -8.26 8.35
N ALA A 105 -14.08 -7.87 7.20
CA ALA A 105 -14.06 -8.66 5.97
C ALA A 105 -12.94 -8.20 5.02
N TYR A 106 -12.12 -9.14 4.54
CA TYR A 106 -11.05 -8.87 3.57
C TYR A 106 -10.68 -10.12 2.75
N ALA A 107 -10.00 -9.93 1.62
CA ALA A 107 -9.63 -11.02 0.72
C ALA A 107 -8.54 -11.93 1.33
N ASP A 108 -8.57 -13.24 1.00
CA ASP A 108 -7.60 -14.25 1.45
C ASP A 108 -6.17 -13.97 0.96
N ILE A 109 -6.04 -13.40 -0.24
CA ILE A 109 -4.75 -13.02 -0.84
C ILE A 109 -4.74 -11.51 -1.02
N THR A 110 -4.28 -10.79 -0.01
CA THR A 110 -4.22 -9.33 0.04
C THR A 110 -3.07 -8.85 0.92
N TYR A 111 -3.10 -7.59 1.38
CA TYR A 111 -2.07 -7.05 2.25
C TYR A 111 -2.05 -7.76 3.62
N GLY A 112 -0.95 -8.46 3.88
CA GLY A 112 -0.85 -9.36 5.03
C GLY A 112 -0.96 -8.71 6.42
N CYS A 113 -0.85 -7.37 6.52
CA CYS A 113 -1.00 -6.69 7.80
C CYS A 113 -2.44 -6.67 8.32
N TYR A 114 -3.46 -6.79 7.47
CA TYR A 114 -4.85 -6.79 7.94
C TYR A 114 -5.10 -7.89 8.97
N GLY A 115 -4.74 -9.13 8.66
CA GLY A 115 -4.88 -10.24 9.59
C GLY A 115 -4.00 -10.13 10.85
N VAL A 116 -2.80 -9.56 10.72
CA VAL A 116 -1.93 -9.30 11.88
C VAL A 116 -2.58 -8.30 12.83
N TRP A 117 -3.15 -7.22 12.30
CA TRP A 117 -3.83 -6.20 13.11
C TRP A 117 -5.14 -6.73 13.71
N CYS A 118 -5.89 -7.57 12.98
CA CYS A 118 -7.06 -8.25 13.54
C CYS A 118 -6.66 -9.10 14.77
N GLY A 119 -5.61 -9.90 14.66
CA GLY A 119 -5.08 -10.67 15.79
C GLY A 119 -4.63 -9.78 16.96
N LEU A 120 -3.95 -8.67 16.68
CA LEU A 120 -3.47 -7.72 17.71
C LEU A 120 -4.62 -7.01 18.45
N LEU A 121 -5.69 -6.68 17.73
CA LEU A 121 -6.85 -5.93 18.24
C LEU A 121 -8.00 -6.82 18.68
N HIS A 122 -7.87 -8.16 18.58
CA HIS A 122 -8.95 -9.15 18.83
C HIS A 122 -10.20 -8.93 17.97
N ILE A 123 -10.02 -8.52 16.72
CA ILE A 123 -11.09 -8.33 15.76
C ILE A 123 -11.33 -9.67 15.04
N PRO A 124 -12.55 -10.25 15.07
CA PRO A 124 -12.87 -11.41 14.26
C PRO A 124 -12.70 -11.08 12.77
N SER A 125 -12.16 -12.04 12.01
CA SER A 125 -11.92 -11.86 10.58
C SER A 125 -12.87 -12.74 9.76
N ASP A 126 -13.55 -12.15 8.79
CA ASP A 126 -14.22 -12.86 7.72
C ASP A 126 -13.35 -12.79 6.44
N ILE A 127 -12.74 -13.94 6.10
CA ILE A 127 -11.78 -14.03 5.00
C ILE A 127 -12.53 -14.44 3.74
N VAL A 128 -12.57 -13.55 2.75
CA VAL A 128 -13.28 -13.74 1.49
C VAL A 128 -12.32 -14.27 0.42
N PRO A 129 -12.53 -15.48 -0.13
CA PRO A 129 -11.61 -16.04 -1.12
C PRO A 129 -11.68 -15.28 -2.43
N LEU A 130 -10.52 -14.94 -3.01
CA LEU A 130 -10.42 -14.52 -4.41
C LEU A 130 -10.74 -15.68 -5.34
N LYS A 131 -11.25 -15.40 -6.54
CA LYS A 131 -11.45 -16.40 -7.61
C LYS A 131 -10.13 -17.11 -7.97
N GLU A 132 -10.20 -18.15 -8.78
CA GLU A 132 -9.01 -18.88 -9.22
C GLU A 132 -8.02 -18.02 -9.99
N ASP A 133 -8.51 -17.03 -10.76
CA ASP A 133 -7.74 -16.05 -11.51
C ASP A 133 -7.27 -14.85 -10.66
N PHE A 134 -7.45 -14.91 -9.33
CA PHE A 134 -7.15 -13.87 -8.35
C PHE A 134 -8.02 -12.60 -8.46
N THR A 135 -9.08 -12.59 -9.24
CA THR A 135 -10.04 -11.49 -9.25
C THR A 135 -10.92 -11.53 -7.99
N LEU A 136 -11.28 -10.33 -7.50
CA LEU A 136 -12.26 -10.16 -6.44
C LEU A 136 -13.66 -10.08 -7.06
N ASP A 137 -14.64 -10.82 -6.54
CA ASP A 137 -16.04 -10.67 -6.90
C ASP A 137 -16.70 -9.62 -5.99
N PRO A 138 -17.17 -8.49 -6.53
CA PRO A 138 -17.87 -7.50 -5.71
C PRO A 138 -19.12 -8.06 -5.00
N ALA A 139 -19.77 -9.07 -5.59
CA ALA A 139 -20.98 -9.67 -5.01
C ALA A 139 -20.71 -10.38 -3.67
N ASP A 140 -19.50 -10.89 -3.47
CA ASP A 140 -19.10 -11.53 -2.21
C ASP A 140 -19.03 -10.53 -1.04
N TYR A 141 -19.08 -9.23 -1.33
CA TYR A 141 -19.06 -8.14 -0.36
C TYR A 141 -20.40 -7.42 -0.20
N TYR A 142 -21.49 -7.89 -0.82
CA TYR A 142 -22.80 -7.25 -0.71
C TYR A 142 -23.56 -7.72 0.54
N GLY A 143 -24.21 -6.76 1.22
CA GLY A 143 -25.10 -7.04 2.35
C GLY A 143 -24.42 -7.62 3.58
N ARG A 144 -23.15 -7.28 3.79
CA ARG A 144 -22.37 -7.73 4.94
C ARG A 144 -22.66 -6.92 6.19
N ASN A 145 -22.38 -7.50 7.35
CA ASN A 145 -22.46 -6.81 8.65
C ASN A 145 -21.09 -6.36 9.15
N GLU A 146 -20.02 -6.79 8.48
CA GLU A 146 -18.63 -6.51 8.81
C GLU A 146 -18.20 -5.15 8.26
N THR A 147 -17.24 -4.50 8.91
CA THR A 147 -16.40 -3.49 8.24
C THR A 147 -15.65 -4.18 7.11
N ILE A 148 -15.55 -3.55 5.96
CA ILE A 148 -14.91 -4.11 4.77
C ILE A 148 -13.62 -3.37 4.49
N VAL A 149 -12.52 -4.09 4.20
CA VAL A 149 -11.31 -3.50 3.62
C VAL A 149 -10.98 -4.15 2.27
N ILE A 150 -10.79 -3.31 1.25
CA ILE A 150 -10.42 -3.72 -0.10
C ILE A 150 -9.16 -2.97 -0.51
N ALA A 151 -8.06 -3.69 -0.74
CA ALA A 151 -6.89 -3.12 -1.40
C ALA A 151 -7.18 -2.98 -2.90
N ASN A 152 -7.15 -1.76 -3.43
CA ASN A 152 -7.47 -1.48 -4.83
C ASN A 152 -6.55 -0.41 -5.45
N PRO A 153 -5.57 -0.83 -6.25
CA PRO A 153 -5.17 -2.17 -6.69
C PRO A 153 -4.71 -3.10 -5.56
N ASN A 154 -5.07 -4.39 -5.67
CA ASN A 154 -4.71 -5.38 -4.66
C ASN A 154 -3.20 -5.72 -4.67
N ALA A 155 -2.64 -5.98 -3.52
CA ALA A 155 -1.28 -6.53 -3.38
C ALA A 155 -1.36 -7.90 -2.69
N PRO A 156 -0.76 -8.98 -3.25
CA PRO A 156 0.32 -8.96 -4.25
C PRO A 156 -0.11 -9.08 -5.71
N THR A 157 -1.40 -9.21 -6.03
CA THR A 157 -1.85 -9.54 -7.40
C THR A 157 -1.69 -8.41 -8.41
N GLY A 158 -1.80 -7.16 -7.96
CA GLY A 158 -1.79 -5.96 -8.81
C GLY A 158 -3.13 -5.70 -9.52
N LEU A 159 -4.11 -6.59 -9.40
CA LEU A 159 -5.41 -6.45 -10.01
C LEU A 159 -6.23 -5.34 -9.36
N ALA A 160 -7.07 -4.67 -10.13
CA ALA A 160 -7.92 -3.59 -9.64
C ALA A 160 -9.37 -3.76 -10.07
N LEU A 161 -10.28 -3.40 -9.18
CA LEU A 161 -11.69 -3.19 -9.51
C LEU A 161 -11.89 -1.79 -10.09
N PRO A 162 -12.82 -1.62 -11.03
CA PRO A 162 -13.26 -0.30 -11.43
C PRO A 162 -14.02 0.38 -10.30
N ARG A 163 -14.01 1.72 -10.26
CA ARG A 163 -14.69 2.52 -9.23
C ARG A 163 -16.18 2.17 -9.10
N GLY A 164 -16.86 1.91 -10.19
CA GLY A 164 -18.28 1.51 -10.17
C GLY A 164 -18.56 0.20 -9.43
N ALA A 165 -17.61 -0.74 -9.39
CA ALA A 165 -17.73 -1.95 -8.59
C ALA A 165 -17.61 -1.66 -7.10
N ILE A 166 -16.68 -0.79 -6.70
CA ILE A 166 -16.57 -0.32 -5.31
C ILE A 166 -17.84 0.46 -4.91
N GLU A 167 -18.36 1.29 -5.80
CA GLU A 167 -19.63 2.00 -5.58
C GLU A 167 -20.81 1.03 -5.34
N GLY A 168 -20.86 -0.10 -6.06
CA GLY A 168 -21.81 -1.17 -5.81
C GLY A 168 -21.71 -1.75 -4.41
N ILE A 169 -20.48 -1.98 -3.91
CA ILE A 169 -20.23 -2.46 -2.54
C ILE A 169 -20.68 -1.42 -1.51
N LEU A 170 -20.40 -0.13 -1.71
CA LEU A 170 -20.83 0.96 -0.83
C LEU A 170 -22.35 1.01 -0.71
N LYS A 171 -23.07 0.95 -1.83
CA LYS A 171 -24.54 0.96 -1.87
C LYS A 171 -25.17 -0.25 -1.17
N ALA A 172 -24.54 -1.42 -1.30
CA ALA A 172 -25.00 -2.65 -0.69
C ALA A 172 -24.74 -2.73 0.83
N ASN A 173 -23.88 -1.86 1.39
CA ASN A 173 -23.45 -1.86 2.78
C ASN A 173 -23.61 -0.49 3.45
N PRO A 174 -24.81 0.12 3.48
CA PRO A 174 -24.97 1.50 3.96
C PRO A 174 -24.71 1.69 5.46
N ASN A 175 -24.67 0.61 6.23
CA ASN A 175 -24.50 0.63 7.68
C ASN A 175 -23.08 0.27 8.15
N ASN A 176 -22.18 -0.06 7.22
CA ASN A 176 -20.83 -0.51 7.52
C ASN A 176 -19.82 0.40 6.83
N VAL A 177 -18.66 0.61 7.44
CA VAL A 177 -17.56 1.32 6.80
C VAL A 177 -16.92 0.41 5.73
N VAL A 178 -16.71 0.96 4.54
CA VAL A 178 -15.92 0.35 3.48
C VAL A 178 -14.61 1.13 3.33
N ILE A 179 -13.52 0.48 3.69
CA ILE A 179 -12.16 1.00 3.61
C ILE A 179 -11.59 0.59 2.26
N VAL A 180 -11.20 1.55 1.44
CA VAL A 180 -10.50 1.30 0.18
C VAL A 180 -9.04 1.69 0.34
N ASP A 181 -8.16 0.68 0.40
CA ASP A 181 -6.71 0.88 0.47
C ASP A 181 -6.16 1.10 -0.94
N GLU A 182 -5.93 2.36 -1.26
CA GLU A 182 -5.46 2.84 -2.55
C GLU A 182 -3.93 3.05 -2.60
N ALA A 183 -3.16 2.24 -1.89
CA ALA A 183 -1.70 2.39 -1.84
C ALA A 183 -1.02 2.39 -3.23
N TYR A 184 -1.66 1.83 -4.25
CA TYR A 184 -1.11 1.70 -5.61
C TYR A 184 -1.98 2.36 -6.69
N VAL A 185 -3.03 3.09 -6.33
CA VAL A 185 -4.04 3.63 -7.27
C VAL A 185 -3.44 4.48 -8.39
N ASP A 186 -2.38 5.22 -8.08
CA ASP A 186 -1.72 6.14 -9.01
C ASP A 186 -1.11 5.44 -10.25
N PHE A 187 -0.91 4.13 -10.21
CA PHE A 187 -0.27 3.39 -11.31
C PHE A 187 -1.26 2.79 -12.32
N GLY A 188 -2.52 3.20 -12.28
CA GLY A 188 -3.53 2.81 -13.26
C GLY A 188 -4.84 2.31 -12.67
N GLY A 189 -5.05 2.48 -11.36
CA GLY A 189 -6.34 2.31 -10.71
C GLY A 189 -7.26 3.53 -10.89
N GLU A 190 -8.51 3.39 -10.48
CA GLU A 190 -9.49 4.47 -10.41
C GLU A 190 -9.75 4.83 -8.95
N SER A 191 -9.32 6.02 -8.52
CA SER A 191 -9.52 6.44 -7.12
C SER A 191 -11.01 6.61 -6.77
N CYS A 192 -11.37 6.20 -5.57
CA CYS A 192 -12.69 6.38 -4.97
C CYS A 192 -12.86 7.74 -4.27
N VAL A 193 -11.83 8.58 -4.21
CA VAL A 193 -11.92 9.93 -3.61
C VAL A 193 -13.11 10.75 -4.14
N PRO A 194 -13.45 10.74 -5.45
CA PRO A 194 -14.64 11.46 -5.96
C PRO A 194 -15.98 10.98 -5.42
N LEU A 195 -16.03 9.85 -4.72
CA LEU A 195 -17.26 9.31 -4.13
C LEU A 195 -17.47 9.75 -2.66
N ILE A 196 -16.48 10.40 -2.02
CA ILE A 196 -16.50 10.73 -0.58
C ILE A 196 -17.71 11.58 -0.21
N ASP A 197 -18.10 12.55 -1.04
CA ASP A 197 -19.25 13.41 -0.78
C ASP A 197 -20.61 12.71 -1.00
N GLN A 198 -20.59 11.53 -1.65
CA GLN A 198 -21.79 10.77 -1.98
C GLN A 198 -22.08 9.63 -0.99
N TYR A 199 -21.02 9.11 -0.33
CA TYR A 199 -21.11 7.93 0.53
C TYR A 199 -20.47 8.20 1.90
N GLU A 200 -21.32 8.35 2.93
CA GLU A 200 -20.89 8.60 4.31
C GLU A 200 -20.06 7.45 4.90
N ASN A 201 -20.18 6.24 4.34
CA ASN A 201 -19.49 5.03 4.78
C ASN A 201 -18.17 4.73 4.04
N LEU A 202 -17.72 5.60 3.13
CA LEU A 202 -16.47 5.43 2.40
C LEU A 202 -15.29 6.02 3.17
N LEU A 203 -14.25 5.20 3.36
CA LEU A 203 -12.94 5.66 3.83
C LEU A 203 -11.86 5.25 2.81
N VAL A 204 -11.18 6.22 2.22
CA VAL A 204 -10.08 6.01 1.27
C VAL A 204 -8.75 6.20 1.97
N ILE A 205 -7.83 5.24 1.83
CA ILE A 205 -6.48 5.32 2.39
C ILE A 205 -5.46 5.38 1.25
N GLN A 206 -4.59 6.40 1.26
CA GLN A 206 -3.51 6.54 0.30
C GLN A 206 -2.15 6.70 0.99
N THR A 207 -1.06 6.50 0.25
CA THR A 207 0.31 6.60 0.77
C THR A 207 1.23 7.40 -0.14
N PHE A 208 2.17 8.12 0.46
CA PHE A 208 3.28 8.75 -0.26
C PHE A 208 4.46 7.80 -0.51
N SER A 209 4.41 6.59 0.03
CA SER A 209 5.51 5.62 -0.02
C SER A 209 5.82 5.11 -1.43
N LYS A 210 4.87 5.18 -2.36
CA LYS A 210 4.98 4.54 -3.69
C LYS A 210 5.17 5.58 -4.79
N SER A 211 4.10 6.19 -5.25
CA SER A 211 4.10 7.13 -6.39
C SER A 211 4.79 8.45 -6.10
N ARG A 212 4.90 8.86 -4.82
CA ARG A 212 5.51 10.14 -4.39
C ARG A 212 6.90 9.98 -3.78
N GLN A 213 7.54 8.81 -3.92
CA GLN A 213 8.93 8.52 -3.55
C GLN A 213 9.29 8.78 -2.07
N LEU A 214 8.33 8.73 -1.16
CA LEU A 214 8.49 9.08 0.26
C LEU A 214 8.34 7.88 1.21
N ALA A 215 8.74 6.67 0.79
CA ALA A 215 8.65 5.47 1.63
C ALA A 215 9.36 5.64 2.99
N GLY A 216 10.54 6.26 2.99
CA GLY A 216 11.32 6.53 4.20
C GLY A 216 10.76 7.67 5.07
N ALA A 217 9.96 8.58 4.50
CA ALA A 217 9.34 9.68 5.23
C ALA A 217 8.11 9.24 6.05
N ARG A 218 7.50 8.08 5.72
CA ARG A 218 6.34 7.54 6.43
C ARG A 218 5.15 8.52 6.45
N LEU A 219 4.56 8.83 5.30
CA LEU A 219 3.36 9.66 5.20
C LEU A 219 2.25 8.91 4.46
N GLY A 220 1.04 8.93 5.04
CA GLY A 220 -0.19 8.42 4.45
C GLY A 220 -1.35 9.37 4.70
N LEU A 221 -2.44 9.17 3.99
CA LEU A 221 -3.68 9.94 4.12
C LEU A 221 -4.85 8.98 4.33
N ALA A 222 -5.76 9.35 5.25
CA ALA A 222 -7.12 8.84 5.32
C ALA A 222 -8.06 9.96 4.85
N MET A 223 -8.96 9.65 3.94
CA MET A 223 -9.92 10.60 3.34
C MET A 223 -11.32 10.00 3.37
N GLY A 224 -12.30 10.75 3.86
CA GLY A 224 -13.67 10.28 4.02
C GLY A 224 -14.62 11.36 4.49
N ASN A 225 -15.84 10.98 4.81
CA ASN A 225 -16.80 11.89 5.43
C ASN A 225 -16.21 12.49 6.73
N ALA A 226 -16.47 13.76 7.00
CA ALA A 226 -15.93 14.48 8.17
C ALA A 226 -16.22 13.76 9.52
N LYS A 227 -17.35 13.04 9.64
CA LYS A 227 -17.66 12.24 10.85
C LYS A 227 -16.68 11.07 11.03
N LEU A 228 -16.39 10.32 9.94
CA LEU A 228 -15.41 9.22 9.99
C LEU A 228 -14.00 9.76 10.33
N ILE A 229 -13.63 10.88 9.75
CA ILE A 229 -12.33 11.51 10.02
C ILE A 229 -12.25 12.03 11.46
N ALA A 230 -13.35 12.55 12.03
CA ALA A 230 -13.39 12.93 13.44
C ALA A 230 -13.18 11.72 14.38
N ASP A 231 -13.75 10.55 14.04
CA ASP A 231 -13.54 9.31 14.81
C ASP A 231 -12.09 8.81 14.73
N LEU A 232 -11.49 8.86 13.55
CA LEU A 232 -10.05 8.55 13.38
C LEU A 232 -9.16 9.50 14.18
N ASN A 233 -9.47 10.81 14.17
CA ASN A 233 -8.73 11.79 14.97
C ASN A 233 -8.88 11.52 16.47
N ARG A 234 -10.02 11.00 16.94
CA ARG A 234 -10.18 10.57 18.35
C ARG A 234 -9.16 9.48 18.70
N VAL A 235 -8.94 8.49 17.83
CA VAL A 235 -7.91 7.45 18.03
C VAL A 235 -6.53 8.07 18.01
N LYS A 236 -6.19 8.88 16.98
CA LYS A 236 -4.91 9.57 16.83
C LYS A 236 -4.53 10.37 18.08
N PHE A 237 -5.41 11.27 18.51
CA PHE A 237 -5.13 12.13 19.66
C PHE A 237 -5.10 11.38 21.01
N SER A 238 -5.71 10.20 21.08
CA SER A 238 -5.62 9.32 22.24
C SER A 238 -4.33 8.52 22.31
N LEU A 239 -3.70 8.25 21.16
CA LEU A 239 -2.47 7.44 21.06
C LEU A 239 -1.21 8.29 20.94
N ASN A 240 -1.14 9.14 19.91
CA ASN A 240 0.03 9.98 19.62
C ASN A 240 -0.39 11.26 18.84
N PRO A 241 -0.64 12.38 19.51
CA PRO A 241 -1.09 13.62 18.86
C PRO A 241 -0.04 14.21 17.90
N TYR A 242 1.25 13.91 18.10
CA TYR A 242 2.38 14.40 17.28
C TYR A 242 2.95 13.29 16.38
N ASN A 243 2.09 12.49 15.79
CA ASN A 243 2.46 11.28 15.06
C ASN A 243 3.32 11.52 13.82
N ILE A 244 3.28 12.70 13.22
CA ILE A 244 4.05 13.04 12.02
C ILE A 244 5.11 14.10 12.36
N ASN A 245 6.34 13.81 12.00
CA ASN A 245 7.44 14.74 12.23
C ASN A 245 7.42 15.92 11.23
N ARG A 246 8.07 17.02 11.62
CA ARG A 246 8.12 18.28 10.87
C ARG A 246 8.64 18.11 9.44
N LEU A 247 9.72 17.35 9.25
CA LEU A 247 10.33 17.17 7.92
C LEU A 247 9.40 16.42 6.98
N THR A 248 8.69 15.41 7.49
CA THR A 248 7.68 14.67 6.74
C THR A 248 6.51 15.56 6.30
N LEU A 249 6.03 16.48 7.17
CA LEU A 249 4.98 17.43 6.80
C LEU A 249 5.42 18.29 5.61
N LYS A 250 6.62 18.88 5.67
CA LYS A 250 7.16 19.72 4.59
C LYS A 250 7.45 18.94 3.31
N ALA A 251 7.95 17.70 3.43
CA ALA A 251 8.15 16.81 2.29
C ALA A 251 6.81 16.48 1.60
N GLY A 252 5.76 16.20 2.38
CA GLY A 252 4.43 15.91 1.86
C GLY A 252 3.80 17.06 1.10
N GLU A 253 3.86 18.28 1.67
CA GLU A 253 3.38 19.50 1.01
C GLU A 253 4.09 19.73 -0.33
N ALA A 254 5.43 19.60 -0.36
CA ALA A 254 6.22 19.79 -1.57
C ALA A 254 5.90 18.70 -2.63
N ALA A 255 5.76 17.44 -2.21
CA ALA A 255 5.45 16.34 -3.12
C ALA A 255 4.04 16.44 -3.74
N LEU A 256 3.06 17.03 -3.04
CA LEU A 256 1.72 17.28 -3.59
C LEU A 256 1.75 18.42 -4.62
N ASN A 257 2.57 19.43 -4.40
CA ASN A 257 2.66 20.58 -5.27
C ASN A 257 3.49 20.32 -6.54
N ASP A 258 4.43 19.36 -6.53
CA ASP A 258 5.24 19.01 -7.70
C ASP A 258 4.57 17.96 -8.58
N THR A 259 3.47 18.35 -9.21
CA THR A 259 2.67 17.47 -10.07
C THR A 259 3.43 17.07 -11.33
N ALA A 260 4.30 17.91 -11.85
CA ALA A 260 5.07 17.62 -13.07
C ALA A 260 6.06 16.47 -12.84
N TYR A 261 6.78 16.47 -11.72
CA TYR A 261 7.68 15.37 -11.36
C TYR A 261 6.91 14.08 -11.07
N PHE A 262 5.81 14.19 -10.32
CA PHE A 262 4.92 13.07 -10.03
C PHE A 262 4.42 12.40 -11.33
N ASP A 263 3.87 13.17 -12.27
CA ASP A 263 3.34 12.65 -13.53
C ASP A 263 4.43 11.99 -14.38
N LYS A 264 5.62 12.62 -14.46
CA LYS A 264 6.77 12.08 -15.19
C LYS A 264 7.23 10.73 -14.64
N THR A 265 7.44 10.64 -13.33
CA THR A 265 7.96 9.39 -12.71
C THR A 265 6.92 8.29 -12.70
N ARG A 266 5.65 8.63 -12.47
CA ARG A 266 4.53 7.70 -12.56
C ARG A 266 4.41 7.11 -13.97
N ALA A 267 4.43 7.94 -15.01
CA ALA A 267 4.36 7.51 -16.40
C ALA A 267 5.52 6.56 -16.76
N ALA A 268 6.74 6.89 -16.35
CA ALA A 268 7.92 6.06 -16.58
C ALA A 268 7.79 4.67 -15.91
N ILE A 269 7.25 4.59 -14.69
CA ILE A 269 7.00 3.30 -14.01
C ILE A 269 5.95 2.49 -14.77
N ILE A 270 4.86 3.11 -15.22
CA ILE A 270 3.80 2.43 -15.97
C ILE A 270 4.33 1.88 -17.30
N GLU A 271 5.12 2.66 -18.03
CA GLU A 271 5.74 2.26 -19.30
C GLU A 271 6.73 1.10 -19.07
N THR A 272 7.63 1.23 -18.08
CA THR A 272 8.57 0.17 -17.74
C THR A 272 7.87 -1.11 -17.30
N ARG A 273 6.76 -1.01 -16.55
CA ARG A 273 5.93 -2.16 -16.19
C ARG A 273 5.38 -2.87 -17.42
N ALA A 274 4.80 -2.12 -18.36
CA ALA A 274 4.23 -2.70 -19.58
C ALA A 274 5.29 -3.42 -20.42
N TRP A 275 6.46 -2.79 -20.61
CA TRP A 275 7.58 -3.39 -21.29
C TRP A 275 8.07 -4.65 -20.56
N THR A 276 8.27 -4.59 -19.24
CA THR A 276 8.73 -5.75 -18.45
C THR A 276 7.76 -6.91 -18.53
N LYS A 277 6.45 -6.66 -18.48
CA LYS A 277 5.42 -7.69 -18.67
C LYS A 277 5.62 -8.43 -19.98
N GLN A 278 5.75 -7.72 -21.11
CA GLN A 278 5.98 -8.30 -22.42
C GLN A 278 7.26 -9.15 -22.47
N GLN A 279 8.34 -8.67 -21.83
CA GLN A 279 9.62 -9.38 -21.77
C GLN A 279 9.55 -10.66 -20.94
N LEU A 280 8.80 -10.66 -19.83
CA LEU A 280 8.56 -11.86 -19.03
C LEU A 280 7.68 -12.86 -19.77
N GLU A 281 6.62 -12.42 -20.42
CA GLU A 281 5.71 -13.28 -21.20
C GLU A 281 6.45 -13.94 -22.37
N ALA A 282 7.36 -13.22 -23.05
CA ALA A 282 8.22 -13.77 -24.10
C ALA A 282 9.17 -14.89 -23.57
N ARG A 283 9.42 -14.94 -22.25
CA ARG A 283 10.24 -15.97 -21.58
C ARG A 283 9.41 -17.11 -20.97
N GLY A 284 8.10 -17.14 -21.25
CA GLY A 284 7.19 -18.17 -20.76
C GLY A 284 6.69 -17.94 -19.33
N PHE A 285 6.65 -16.67 -18.87
CA PHE A 285 5.95 -16.31 -17.65
C PHE A 285 4.49 -15.98 -17.94
N THR A 286 3.63 -16.32 -17.00
CA THR A 286 2.27 -15.76 -16.90
C THR A 286 2.31 -14.58 -15.98
N CYS A 287 1.85 -13.40 -16.43
CA CYS A 287 1.80 -12.16 -15.65
C CYS A 287 0.36 -11.69 -15.50
N LEU A 288 -0.07 -11.35 -14.29
CA LEU A 288 -1.36 -10.71 -14.08
C LEU A 288 -1.36 -9.27 -14.61
N ASP A 289 -2.57 -8.75 -14.94
CA ASP A 289 -2.78 -7.40 -15.48
C ASP A 289 -2.68 -6.35 -14.37
N SER A 290 -1.46 -6.07 -13.93
CA SER A 290 -1.20 -5.19 -12.80
C SER A 290 -1.53 -3.73 -13.11
N ARG A 291 -2.19 -3.09 -12.12
CA ARG A 291 -2.44 -1.64 -12.03
C ARG A 291 -1.62 -0.99 -10.92
N SER A 292 -0.50 -1.63 -10.52
CA SER A 292 0.40 -1.19 -9.45
C SER A 292 1.81 -0.92 -9.97
N ASN A 293 2.77 -0.64 -9.07
CA ASN A 293 4.19 -0.50 -9.41
C ASN A 293 4.97 -1.82 -9.34
N PHE A 294 4.30 -2.95 -9.52
CA PHE A 294 4.90 -4.28 -9.54
C PHE A 294 4.15 -5.20 -10.51
N LEU A 295 4.75 -6.31 -10.86
CA LEU A 295 4.12 -7.44 -11.54
C LEU A 295 4.01 -8.62 -10.58
N PHE A 296 2.97 -9.43 -10.77
CA PHE A 296 2.81 -10.72 -10.12
C PHE A 296 2.88 -11.78 -11.22
N ALA A 297 3.93 -12.59 -11.19
CA ALA A 297 4.31 -13.46 -12.29
C ALA A 297 4.71 -14.86 -11.81
N ASN A 298 4.40 -15.88 -12.60
CA ASN A 298 4.87 -17.24 -12.42
C ASN A 298 5.32 -17.85 -13.74
N THR A 299 5.97 -19.02 -13.68
CA THR A 299 6.29 -19.84 -14.85
C THR A 299 6.24 -21.30 -14.46
N GLU A 300 5.84 -22.17 -15.38
CA GLU A 300 5.91 -23.62 -15.20
C GLU A 300 7.32 -24.19 -15.39
N ARG A 301 8.26 -23.41 -15.95
CA ARG A 301 9.63 -23.84 -16.23
C ARG A 301 10.47 -24.06 -14.98
N LYS A 302 10.17 -23.32 -13.89
CA LYS A 302 10.87 -23.42 -12.60
C LYS A 302 9.95 -23.07 -11.44
N ASN A 303 10.18 -23.68 -10.29
CA ASN A 303 9.45 -23.38 -9.07
C ASN A 303 9.74 -21.96 -8.57
N GLY A 304 8.72 -21.27 -8.04
CA GLY A 304 8.84 -19.88 -7.58
C GLY A 304 9.86 -19.69 -6.45
N ALA A 305 9.94 -20.64 -5.50
CA ALA A 305 10.93 -20.59 -4.41
C ALA A 305 12.36 -20.79 -4.94
N GLU A 306 12.55 -21.66 -5.95
CA GLU A 306 13.84 -21.85 -6.62
C GLU A 306 14.27 -20.59 -7.37
N LEU A 307 13.35 -20.00 -8.16
CA LEU A 307 13.61 -18.74 -8.88
C LEU A 307 14.00 -17.61 -7.93
N TYR A 308 13.25 -17.45 -6.82
CA TYR A 308 13.55 -16.48 -5.78
C TYR A 308 14.97 -16.63 -5.24
N LYS A 309 15.37 -17.89 -4.89
CA LYS A 309 16.70 -18.19 -4.35
C LYS A 309 17.80 -17.87 -5.37
N LYS A 310 17.65 -18.35 -6.61
CA LYS A 310 18.64 -18.14 -7.67
C LYS A 310 18.77 -16.67 -8.08
N LEU A 311 17.65 -15.91 -8.10
CA LEU A 311 17.70 -14.46 -8.35
C LEU A 311 18.47 -13.74 -7.25
N LYS A 312 18.23 -14.09 -5.98
CA LYS A 312 18.98 -13.53 -4.84
C LYS A 312 20.48 -13.83 -4.94
N GLU A 313 20.88 -15.05 -5.29
CA GLU A 313 22.27 -15.44 -5.53
C GLU A 313 22.92 -14.61 -6.65
N LYS A 314 22.14 -14.21 -7.67
CA LYS A 314 22.58 -13.32 -8.75
C LYS A 314 22.43 -11.82 -8.43
N GLY A 315 22.15 -11.46 -7.17
CA GLY A 315 22.09 -10.07 -6.70
C GLY A 315 20.77 -9.35 -7.00
N VAL A 316 19.68 -10.06 -7.33
CA VAL A 316 18.35 -9.48 -7.57
C VAL A 316 17.37 -9.94 -6.51
N LEU A 317 16.79 -9.00 -5.76
CA LEU A 317 15.76 -9.27 -4.75
C LEU A 317 14.36 -9.09 -5.32
N VAL A 318 13.56 -10.15 -5.29
CA VAL A 318 12.12 -10.13 -5.58
C VAL A 318 11.35 -10.60 -4.34
N ARG A 319 10.03 -10.55 -4.33
CA ARG A 319 9.22 -11.05 -3.21
C ARG A 319 8.62 -12.41 -3.57
N HIS A 320 8.83 -13.40 -2.71
CA HIS A 320 8.20 -14.72 -2.73
C HIS A 320 7.24 -14.87 -1.54
N PHE A 321 6.21 -15.69 -1.69
CA PHE A 321 5.19 -15.96 -0.68
C PHE A 321 5.03 -17.47 -0.48
N ASN A 322 4.90 -17.91 0.78
CA ASN A 322 4.76 -19.33 1.11
C ASN A 322 3.29 -19.82 1.17
N ALA A 323 2.30 -18.93 0.95
CA ALA A 323 0.89 -19.33 0.95
C ALA A 323 0.59 -20.25 -0.24
N PRO A 324 -0.14 -21.38 -0.06
CA PRO A 324 -0.25 -22.45 -1.06
C PRO A 324 -0.69 -21.98 -2.45
N ARG A 325 -1.71 -21.11 -2.55
CA ARG A 325 -2.22 -20.61 -3.84
C ARG A 325 -1.24 -19.73 -4.62
N ILE A 326 -0.26 -19.12 -3.92
CA ILE A 326 0.69 -18.16 -4.51
C ILE A 326 2.15 -18.57 -4.33
N ALA A 327 2.43 -19.78 -3.82
CA ALA A 327 3.78 -20.28 -3.57
C ALA A 327 4.65 -20.37 -4.83
N ASN A 328 4.04 -20.46 -6.01
CA ASN A 328 4.77 -20.48 -7.28
C ASN A 328 4.86 -19.11 -7.97
N TRP A 329 4.34 -18.05 -7.32
CA TRP A 329 4.33 -16.71 -7.85
C TRP A 329 5.40 -15.83 -7.22
N LEU A 330 5.96 -14.92 -8.02
CA LEU A 330 6.88 -13.88 -7.59
C LEU A 330 6.24 -12.51 -7.78
N ARG A 331 6.36 -11.63 -6.79
CA ARG A 331 6.05 -10.22 -6.97
C ARG A 331 7.34 -9.47 -7.26
N VAL A 332 7.38 -8.84 -8.41
CA VAL A 332 8.53 -8.11 -8.94
C VAL A 332 8.20 -6.62 -8.96
N THR A 333 8.84 -5.83 -8.11
CA THR A 333 8.73 -4.37 -8.13
C THR A 333 9.32 -3.82 -9.43
N ILE A 334 8.73 -2.79 -10.02
CA ILE A 334 9.26 -2.13 -11.20
C ILE A 334 10.38 -1.17 -10.80
N GLY A 335 11.58 -1.48 -11.23
CA GLY A 335 12.77 -0.67 -11.12
C GLY A 335 12.95 0.30 -12.29
N THR A 336 14.16 0.85 -12.44
CA THR A 336 14.54 1.57 -13.66
C THR A 336 14.60 0.62 -14.87
N PRO A 337 14.57 1.11 -16.11
CA PRO A 337 14.77 0.25 -17.29
C PRO A 337 16.04 -0.62 -17.20
N GLU A 338 17.13 -0.07 -16.67
CA GLU A 338 18.41 -0.78 -16.50
C GLU A 338 18.31 -1.89 -15.45
N GLU A 339 17.62 -1.64 -14.33
CA GLU A 339 17.36 -2.64 -13.29
C GLU A 339 16.48 -3.78 -13.81
N MET A 340 15.47 -3.46 -14.62
CA MET A 340 14.63 -4.48 -15.24
C MET A 340 15.38 -5.29 -16.30
N GLN A 341 16.26 -4.69 -17.09
CA GLN A 341 17.13 -5.40 -18.02
C GLN A 341 18.08 -6.37 -17.27
N ALA A 342 18.63 -5.94 -16.14
CA ALA A 342 19.49 -6.79 -15.31
C ALA A 342 18.72 -7.98 -14.70
N LEU A 343 17.46 -7.75 -14.25
CA LEU A 343 16.56 -8.84 -13.83
C LEU A 343 16.36 -9.86 -14.95
N LEU A 344 16.04 -9.40 -16.18
CA LEU A 344 15.79 -10.28 -17.32
C LEU A 344 17.05 -11.07 -17.70
N ALA A 345 18.22 -10.44 -17.69
CA ALA A 345 19.49 -11.12 -17.93
C ALA A 345 19.82 -12.18 -16.86
N ALA A 346 19.45 -11.94 -15.60
CA ALA A 346 19.57 -12.93 -14.54
C ALA A 346 18.60 -14.12 -14.75
N LEU A 347 17.34 -13.82 -15.13
CA LEU A 347 16.34 -14.86 -15.45
C LEU A 347 16.76 -15.73 -16.64
N ASP A 348 17.28 -15.12 -17.73
CA ASP A 348 17.74 -15.88 -18.90
C ASP A 348 18.77 -16.96 -18.49
N LYS A 349 19.77 -16.58 -17.70
CA LYS A 349 20.79 -17.51 -17.18
C LYS A 349 20.18 -18.62 -16.29
N ILE A 350 19.19 -18.27 -15.46
CA ILE A 350 18.54 -19.23 -14.55
C ILE A 350 17.67 -20.22 -15.34
N LEU A 351 17.01 -19.77 -16.40
CA LEU A 351 16.13 -20.59 -17.22
C LEU A 351 16.87 -21.53 -18.19
N GLU A 352 18.16 -21.26 -18.47
CA GLU A 352 19.05 -22.12 -19.25
C GLU A 352 19.69 -23.24 -18.41
N GLU A 353 19.78 -23.08 -17.08
CA GLU A 353 20.26 -24.07 -16.11
C GLU A 353 19.20 -25.19 -15.86
#